data_cf38e6481d4c22ac8f5cb1783b007249
#
_entry.id   cf38e6481d4c22ac8f5cb1783b007249
#
_cell.length_a   1.000
_cell.length_b   1.000
_cell.length_c   1.000
_cell.angle_alpha   90.00
_cell.angle_beta   90.00
_cell.angle_gamma   90.00
#
_symmetry.space_group_name_H-M   'P 1'
#
loop_
_entity.id
_entity.type
_entity.pdbx_description
1 polymer ?
#
loop_
_entity_poly.entity_id
_entity_poly.type
_entity_poly.pdbx_seq_one_letter_code
_entity_poly.pdbx_strand_id
1 'polypeptide(L)'
;MHLLRTVISMKEAPRKFLPLKAEPEPGDRLVAVPCYVLSANMAERGLLTRLTVKEVTAVVDAARGSAVIVDGAVEPREIPEIPDDIKILPARLKPSEAEGAALAAVSAASPRGWKRGLRHSELFFKHSGEDVSALRLYIIRGPLLIDAFTGESSGAASLIEFII
;
A
#
# COMPACT_ATOMS: atom_id res chain seq x y z
N MET A 1 -4.74 9.80 25.86
CA MET A 1 -5.57 10.71 25.07
C MET A 1 -5.33 10.61 23.55
N HIS A 2 -4.10 10.43 23.12
CA HIS A 2 -3.81 10.23 21.69
C HIS A 2 -4.30 8.91 21.11
N LEU A 3 -4.36 7.84 21.90
CA LEU A 3 -4.84 6.52 21.47
C LEU A 3 -6.34 6.50 21.10
N LEU A 4 -7.15 7.27 21.81
CA LEU A 4 -8.58 7.35 21.56
C LEU A 4 -8.92 8.11 20.27
N ARG A 5 -8.12 9.11 19.88
CA ARG A 5 -8.29 9.85 18.63
C ARG A 5 -7.96 8.99 17.40
N THR A 6 -6.97 8.12 17.51
CA THR A 6 -6.59 7.22 16.40
C THR A 6 -7.68 6.18 16.13
N VAL A 7 -8.33 5.67 17.19
CA VAL A 7 -9.41 4.68 17.06
C VAL A 7 -10.70 5.32 16.48
N ILE A 8 -10.98 6.57 16.82
CA ILE A 8 -12.17 7.29 16.31
C ILE A 8 -12.00 7.63 14.82
N SER A 9 -10.78 8.01 14.41
CA SER A 9 -10.47 8.28 13.00
C SER A 9 -10.66 7.05 12.09
N MET A 10 -10.44 5.85 12.61
CA MET A 10 -10.59 4.60 11.85
C MET A 10 -12.03 4.17 11.63
N LYS A 11 -12.97 4.61 12.48
CA LYS A 11 -14.41 4.35 12.27
C LYS A 11 -15.00 5.16 11.13
N GLU A 12 -14.34 6.24 10.74
CA GLU A 12 -14.76 7.13 9.66
C GLU A 12 -14.00 6.87 8.35
N ALA A 13 -13.06 5.92 8.32
CA ALA A 13 -12.36 5.54 7.11
C ALA A 13 -13.37 5.07 6.06
N PRO A 14 -13.27 5.56 4.81
CA PRO A 14 -14.14 5.09 3.76
C PRO A 14 -14.02 3.57 3.63
N ARG A 15 -15.15 2.88 3.54
CA ARG A 15 -15.24 1.42 3.45
C ARG A 15 -14.88 0.96 2.05
N LYS A 16 -13.61 1.15 1.69
CA LYS A 16 -13.08 0.77 0.38
C LYS A 16 -11.96 -0.24 0.55
N PHE A 17 -11.99 -1.29 -0.23
CA PHE A 17 -10.91 -2.26 -0.31
C PHE A 17 -10.15 -2.12 -1.61
N LEU A 18 -8.83 -2.32 -1.56
CA LEU A 18 -8.03 -2.51 -2.76
C LEU A 18 -8.48 -3.77 -3.51
N PRO A 19 -8.37 -3.79 -4.86
CA PRO A 19 -8.73 -4.96 -5.64
C PRO A 19 -7.99 -6.21 -5.18
N LEU A 20 -8.65 -7.36 -5.23
CA LEU A 20 -8.09 -8.63 -4.78
C LEU A 20 -7.59 -9.46 -5.97
N LYS A 21 -6.32 -9.89 -5.91
CA LYS A 21 -5.76 -10.93 -6.80
C LYS A 21 -5.83 -12.31 -6.14
N ALA A 22 -5.90 -12.37 -4.83
CA ALA A 22 -6.13 -13.60 -4.07
C ALA A 22 -7.40 -13.43 -3.23
N GLU A 23 -8.26 -14.44 -3.26
CA GLU A 23 -9.51 -14.43 -2.52
C GLU A 23 -9.42 -15.25 -1.23
N PRO A 24 -10.10 -14.81 -0.15
CA PRO A 24 -10.19 -15.60 1.06
C PRO A 24 -10.93 -16.92 0.85
N GLU A 25 -10.51 -17.93 1.58
CA GLU A 25 -11.15 -19.24 1.64
C GLU A 25 -11.70 -19.49 3.05
N PRO A 26 -12.66 -20.44 3.22
CA PRO A 26 -13.14 -20.81 4.55
C PRO A 26 -11.99 -21.24 5.48
N GLY A 27 -11.97 -20.73 6.70
CA GLY A 27 -10.94 -21.01 7.68
C GLY A 27 -9.76 -20.04 7.68
N ASP A 28 -9.68 -19.14 6.70
CA ASP A 28 -8.65 -18.11 6.67
C ASP A 28 -8.88 -17.04 7.74
N ARG A 29 -7.79 -16.53 8.31
CA ARG A 29 -7.82 -15.34 9.14
C ARG A 29 -7.55 -14.12 8.28
N LEU A 30 -8.31 -13.05 8.49
CA LEU A 30 -8.26 -11.86 7.66
C LEU A 30 -7.79 -10.65 8.48
N VAL A 31 -6.82 -9.93 7.93
CA VAL A 31 -6.30 -8.69 8.50
C VAL A 31 -6.34 -7.62 7.43
N ALA A 32 -6.92 -6.48 7.74
CA ALA A 32 -6.94 -5.33 6.86
C ALA A 32 -5.99 -4.24 7.36
N VAL A 33 -5.24 -3.66 6.45
CA VAL A 33 -4.28 -2.60 6.74
C VAL A 33 -4.73 -1.33 6.02
N PRO A 34 -4.90 -0.21 6.73
CA PRO A 34 -5.23 1.06 6.10
C PRO A 34 -4.07 1.53 5.22
N CYS A 35 -4.38 1.95 4.02
CA CYS A 35 -3.42 2.43 3.04
C CYS A 35 -3.86 3.75 2.45
N TYR A 36 -2.89 4.57 2.04
CA TYR A 36 -3.13 5.73 1.18
C TYR A 36 -2.85 5.35 -0.25
N VAL A 37 -3.76 5.69 -1.14
CA VAL A 37 -3.67 5.41 -2.58
C VAL A 37 -3.38 6.73 -3.30
N LEU A 38 -2.17 6.85 -3.80
CA LEU A 38 -1.67 8.07 -4.43
C LEU A 38 -1.47 7.86 -5.93
N SER A 39 -2.14 8.65 -6.73
CA SER A 39 -1.91 8.67 -8.18
C SER A 39 -0.67 9.48 -8.51
N ALA A 40 0.18 8.96 -9.38
CA ALA A 40 1.42 9.58 -9.76
C ALA A 40 1.82 9.24 -11.20
N ASN A 41 2.77 10.00 -11.72
CA ASN A 41 3.49 9.65 -12.93
C ASN A 41 4.92 9.30 -12.56
N MET A 42 5.44 8.23 -13.13
CA MET A 42 6.82 7.83 -12.97
C MET A 42 7.57 8.10 -14.27
N ALA A 43 8.59 8.96 -14.20
CA ALA A 43 9.53 9.19 -15.28
C ALA A 43 10.73 8.27 -15.10
N GLU A 44 11.04 7.48 -16.11
CA GLU A 44 12.19 6.58 -16.13
C GLU A 44 13.11 6.94 -17.29
N ARG A 45 14.39 7.00 -17.00
CA ARG A 45 15.44 7.25 -17.99
C ARG A 45 16.57 6.26 -17.80
N GLY A 46 16.91 5.54 -18.86
CA GLY A 46 18.12 4.72 -18.92
C GLY A 46 19.24 5.42 -19.67
N LEU A 47 20.47 4.90 -19.60
CA LEU A 47 21.64 5.46 -20.27
C LEU A 47 21.48 5.50 -21.80
N LEU A 48 20.86 4.48 -22.37
CA LEU A 48 20.67 4.32 -23.82
C LEU A 48 19.20 4.37 -24.23
N THR A 49 18.29 4.66 -23.31
CA THR A 49 16.87 4.71 -23.54
C THR A 49 16.33 6.11 -23.43
N ARG A 50 15.25 6.39 -24.17
CA ARG A 50 14.54 7.66 -24.07
C ARG A 50 13.85 7.77 -22.71
N LEU A 51 13.61 9.01 -22.27
CA LEU A 51 12.74 9.29 -21.16
C LEU A 51 11.35 8.71 -21.44
N THR A 52 10.88 7.84 -20.57
CA THR A 52 9.52 7.31 -20.59
C THR A 52 8.75 7.79 -19.37
N VAL A 53 7.50 8.16 -19.56
CA VAL A 53 6.60 8.55 -18.47
C VAL A 53 5.41 7.61 -18.48
N LYS A 54 5.12 6.99 -17.35
CA LYS A 54 3.98 6.09 -17.19
C LYS A 54 3.14 6.48 -15.98
N GLU A 55 1.85 6.20 -16.05
CA GLU A 55 0.96 6.34 -14.91
C GLU A 55 1.18 5.19 -13.94
N VAL A 56 1.32 5.54 -12.67
CA VAL A 56 1.48 4.58 -11.58
C VAL A 56 0.60 4.95 -10.41
N THR A 57 0.40 3.99 -9.51
CA THR A 57 -0.25 4.22 -8.22
C THR A 57 0.70 3.80 -7.12
N ALA A 58 0.92 4.70 -6.16
CA ALA A 58 1.62 4.38 -4.93
C ALA A 58 0.62 3.97 -3.87
N VAL A 59 0.75 2.76 -3.36
CA VAL A 59 -0.05 2.25 -2.25
C VAL A 59 0.82 2.27 -1.01
N VAL A 60 0.53 3.19 -0.10
CA VAL A 60 1.31 3.42 1.12
C VAL A 60 0.62 2.78 2.30
N ASP A 61 1.30 1.83 2.93
CA ASP A 61 0.85 1.16 4.15
C ASP A 61 0.91 2.16 5.32
N ALA A 62 -0.24 2.56 5.82
CA ALA A 62 -0.32 3.54 6.91
C ALA A 62 0.02 2.94 8.29
N ALA A 63 0.05 1.62 8.42
CA ALA A 63 0.44 0.95 9.67
C ALA A 63 1.96 0.79 9.79
N ARG A 64 2.63 0.48 8.68
CA ARG A 64 4.08 0.18 8.66
C ARG A 64 4.94 1.25 8.00
N GLY A 65 4.35 2.11 7.19
CA GLY A 65 5.08 3.15 6.45
C GLY A 65 5.77 2.65 5.19
N SER A 66 5.58 1.40 4.79
CA SER A 66 6.07 0.86 3.53
C SER A 66 5.18 1.26 2.36
N ALA A 67 5.71 1.24 1.15
CA ALA A 67 4.94 1.56 -0.03
C ALA A 67 5.25 0.60 -1.17
N VAL A 68 4.24 0.37 -2.00
CA VAL A 68 4.35 -0.41 -3.25
C VAL A 68 3.92 0.47 -4.40
N ILE A 69 4.70 0.47 -5.46
CA ILE A 69 4.38 1.18 -6.69
C ILE A 69 3.88 0.17 -7.71
N VAL A 70 2.67 0.38 -8.18
CA VAL A 70 2.05 -0.48 -9.20
C VAL A 70 1.75 0.31 -10.46
N ASP A 71 1.83 -0.37 -11.62
CA ASP A 71 1.55 0.26 -12.89
C ASP A 71 0.05 0.53 -13.06
N GLY A 72 -0.27 1.66 -13.65
CA GLY A 72 -1.63 2.06 -13.96
C GLY A 72 -2.40 2.62 -12.77
N ALA A 73 -3.69 2.80 -12.96
CA ALA A 73 -4.61 3.27 -11.94
C ALA A 73 -5.14 2.10 -11.10
N VAL A 74 -5.25 2.32 -9.80
CA VAL A 74 -5.89 1.40 -8.87
C VAL A 74 -7.19 2.03 -8.39
N GLU A 75 -8.29 1.33 -8.61
CA GLU A 75 -9.61 1.78 -8.18
C GLU A 75 -10.09 0.94 -6.98
N PRO A 76 -10.08 1.49 -5.77
CA PRO A 76 -10.65 0.82 -4.61
C PRO A 76 -12.15 0.59 -4.78
N ARG A 77 -12.62 -0.57 -4.31
CA ARG A 77 -14.04 -0.91 -4.35
C ARG A 77 -14.72 -0.55 -3.04
N GLU A 78 -15.84 0.14 -3.12
CA GLU A 78 -16.69 0.37 -1.97
C GLU A 78 -17.36 -0.93 -1.53
N ILE A 79 -17.39 -1.13 -0.22
CA ILE A 79 -18.14 -2.22 0.40
C ILE A 79 -19.14 -1.62 1.37
N PRO A 80 -20.39 -2.15 1.42
CA PRO A 80 -21.44 -1.59 2.28
C PRO A 80 -21.11 -1.76 3.76
N GLU A 81 -20.39 -2.82 4.13
CA GLU A 81 -20.06 -3.13 5.51
C GLU A 81 -18.76 -3.94 5.58
N ILE A 82 -17.93 -3.62 6.58
CA ILE A 82 -16.72 -4.39 6.86
C ILE A 82 -17.13 -5.60 7.71
N PRO A 83 -16.85 -6.85 7.25
CA PRO A 83 -17.15 -8.03 8.07
C PRO A 83 -16.48 -7.96 9.44
N ASP A 84 -17.21 -8.40 10.48
CA ASP A 84 -16.74 -8.33 11.88
C ASP A 84 -15.52 -9.23 12.16
N ASP A 85 -15.30 -10.25 11.33
CA ASP A 85 -14.19 -11.18 11.44
C ASP A 85 -12.86 -10.64 10.89
N ILE A 86 -12.88 -9.48 10.26
CA ILE A 86 -11.66 -8.82 9.75
C ILE A 86 -11.08 -7.91 10.84
N LYS A 87 -9.83 -8.20 11.23
CA LYS A 87 -9.08 -7.32 12.11
C LYS A 87 -8.47 -6.18 11.33
N ILE A 88 -8.75 -4.94 11.73
CA ILE A 88 -8.19 -3.75 11.11
C ILE A 88 -7.05 -3.22 11.96
N LEU A 89 -5.86 -3.10 11.38
CA LEU A 89 -4.71 -2.52 12.07
C LEU A 89 -4.83 -0.99 12.15
N PRO A 90 -4.29 -0.37 13.21
CA PRO A 90 -4.33 1.08 13.36
C PRO A 90 -3.37 1.77 12.38
N ALA A 91 -3.80 2.87 11.80
CA ALA A 91 -2.94 3.75 11.02
C ALA A 91 -1.99 4.52 11.95
N ARG A 92 -0.70 4.48 11.62
CA ARG A 92 0.35 5.23 12.34
C ARG A 92 0.90 6.37 11.50
N LEU A 93 0.88 6.22 10.20
CA LEU A 93 1.35 7.22 9.26
C LEU A 93 0.24 8.23 8.98
N LYS A 94 0.58 9.51 9.00
CA LYS A 94 -0.35 10.58 8.65
C LYS A 94 -0.46 10.72 7.13
N PRO A 95 -1.58 11.24 6.59
CA PRO A 95 -1.71 11.50 5.14
C PRO A 95 -0.59 12.37 4.58
N SER A 96 -0.12 13.37 5.34
CA SER A 96 0.98 14.26 4.95
C SER A 96 2.34 13.56 4.81
N GLU A 97 2.51 12.38 5.38
CA GLU A 97 3.74 11.59 5.36
C GLU A 97 3.73 10.53 4.23
N ALA A 98 2.58 10.32 3.59
CA ALA A 98 2.39 9.27 2.60
C ALA A 98 3.27 9.46 1.35
N GLU A 99 3.37 10.68 0.83
CA GLU A 99 4.22 10.97 -0.33
C GLU A 99 5.69 10.70 -0.04
N GLY A 100 6.16 11.06 1.16
CA GLY A 100 7.52 10.79 1.60
C GLY A 100 7.82 9.29 1.67
N ALA A 101 6.88 8.49 2.16
CA ALA A 101 7.01 7.03 2.18
C ALA A 101 7.09 6.43 0.77
N ALA A 102 6.29 6.92 -0.16
CA ALA A 102 6.34 6.49 -1.56
C ALA A 102 7.66 6.84 -2.23
N LEU A 103 8.17 8.06 -2.00
CA LEU A 103 9.48 8.48 -2.51
C LEU A 103 10.63 7.64 -1.94
N ALA A 104 10.57 7.30 -0.66
CA ALA A 104 11.55 6.42 -0.03
C ALA A 104 11.55 5.02 -0.64
N ALA A 105 10.37 4.48 -0.99
CA ALA A 105 10.25 3.19 -1.65
C ALA A 105 10.88 3.20 -3.06
N VAL A 106 10.69 4.25 -3.82
CA VAL A 106 11.32 4.41 -5.14
C VAL A 106 12.84 4.50 -5.00
N SER A 107 13.34 5.27 -4.05
CA SER A 107 14.78 5.40 -3.78
C SER A 107 15.40 4.07 -3.36
N ALA A 108 14.73 3.29 -2.53
CA ALA A 108 15.20 1.98 -2.09
C ALA A 108 15.26 0.95 -3.24
N ALA A 109 14.34 1.04 -4.19
CA ALA A 109 14.32 0.18 -5.38
C ALA A 109 15.30 0.62 -6.47
N SER A 110 15.87 1.84 -6.37
CA SER A 110 16.82 2.35 -7.36
C SER A 110 18.15 1.60 -7.32
N PRO A 111 18.78 1.37 -8.48
CA PRO A 111 20.11 0.72 -8.53
C PRO A 111 21.15 1.50 -7.72
N ARG A 112 22.05 0.76 -7.06
CA ARG A 112 23.14 1.33 -6.24
C ARG A 112 24.46 1.27 -7.00
N GLY A 113 25.39 2.14 -6.61
CA GLY A 113 26.75 2.18 -7.17
C GLY A 113 26.78 2.66 -8.62
N TRP A 114 27.62 2.03 -9.46
CA TRP A 114 27.77 2.41 -10.87
C TRP A 114 26.49 2.23 -11.70
N LYS A 115 25.61 1.32 -11.30
CA LYS A 115 24.30 1.13 -11.94
C LYS A 115 23.38 2.33 -11.79
N ARG A 116 23.63 3.19 -10.83
CA ARG A 116 22.87 4.42 -10.59
C ARG A 116 22.85 5.36 -11.80
N GLY A 117 23.96 5.43 -12.55
CA GLY A 117 24.04 6.21 -13.78
C GLY A 117 23.33 5.58 -14.97
N LEU A 118 22.96 4.29 -14.89
CA LEU A 118 22.34 3.55 -15.98
C LEU A 118 20.81 3.66 -15.98
N ARG A 119 20.20 3.94 -14.83
CA ARG A 119 18.77 4.04 -14.70
C ARG A 119 18.40 5.05 -13.62
N HIS A 120 17.53 5.97 -13.96
CA HIS A 120 17.00 6.99 -13.06
C HIS A 120 15.47 6.98 -13.12
N SER A 121 14.83 6.97 -11.96
CA SER A 121 13.39 7.02 -11.83
C SER A 121 12.98 8.14 -10.91
N GLU A 122 12.01 8.94 -11.34
CA GLU A 122 11.41 10.02 -10.54
C GLU A 122 9.90 9.85 -10.48
N LEU A 123 9.34 10.15 -9.32
CA LEU A 123 7.92 10.05 -9.05
C LEU A 123 7.31 11.44 -8.90
N PHE A 124 6.25 11.71 -9.66
CA PHE A 124 5.52 12.98 -9.63
C PHE A 124 4.07 12.71 -9.23
N PHE A 125 3.66 13.20 -8.07
CA PHE A 125 2.30 13.00 -7.59
C PHE A 125 1.30 13.89 -8.30
N LYS A 126 0.13 13.32 -8.59
CA LYS A 126 -1.01 14.07 -9.10
C LYS A 126 -1.82 14.58 -7.90
N HIS A 127 -1.84 15.89 -7.71
CA HIS A 127 -2.64 16.52 -6.66
C HIS A 127 -4.10 16.67 -7.14
N SER A 128 -4.86 15.60 -7.08
CA SER A 128 -6.28 15.60 -7.49
C SER A 128 -7.25 15.92 -6.35
N GLY A 129 -6.76 16.46 -5.24
CA GLY A 129 -7.58 17.06 -4.19
C GLY A 129 -8.22 16.10 -3.18
N GLU A 130 -8.19 14.80 -3.41
CA GLU A 130 -8.72 13.83 -2.46
C GLU A 130 -7.69 12.74 -2.16
N ASP A 131 -7.25 12.69 -0.89
CA ASP A 131 -6.50 11.56 -0.38
C ASP A 131 -7.44 10.36 -0.29
N VAL A 132 -7.29 9.42 -1.22
CA VAL A 132 -8.07 8.20 -1.21
C VAL A 132 -7.43 7.23 -0.23
N SER A 133 -8.15 6.90 0.84
CA SER A 133 -7.76 5.83 1.75
C SER A 133 -8.51 4.55 1.41
N ALA A 134 -7.85 3.42 1.53
CA ALA A 134 -8.42 2.11 1.26
C ALA A 134 -7.83 1.08 2.21
N LEU A 135 -8.48 -0.05 2.36
CA LEU A 135 -8.00 -1.17 3.13
C LEU A 135 -7.33 -2.19 2.21
N ARG A 136 -6.13 -2.62 2.60
CA ARG A 136 -5.39 -3.69 1.95
C ARG A 136 -5.60 -4.97 2.74
N LEU A 137 -6.15 -5.99 2.11
CA LEU A 137 -6.45 -7.25 2.77
C LEU A 137 -5.25 -8.17 2.76
N TYR A 138 -4.94 -8.74 3.93
CA TYR A 138 -4.00 -9.84 4.10
C TYR A 138 -4.73 -11.07 4.58
N ILE A 139 -4.37 -12.22 4.02
CA ILE A 139 -4.94 -13.52 4.33
C ILE A 139 -3.90 -14.35 5.06
N ILE A 140 -4.24 -14.84 6.24
CA ILE A 140 -3.40 -15.78 6.98
C ILE A 140 -3.98 -17.18 6.80
N ARG A 141 -3.27 -18.00 6.05
CA ARG A 141 -3.65 -19.37 5.73
C ARG A 141 -2.58 -20.32 6.26
N GLY A 142 -2.81 -20.90 7.43
CA GLY A 142 -1.82 -21.71 8.10
C GLY A 142 -0.53 -20.92 8.37
N PRO A 143 0.63 -21.40 7.89
CA PRO A 143 1.90 -20.69 8.06
C PRO A 143 2.15 -19.60 7.01
N LEU A 144 1.23 -19.39 6.07
CA LEU A 144 1.38 -18.43 4.98
C LEU A 144 0.65 -17.13 5.25
N LEU A 145 1.32 -16.04 4.92
CA LEU A 145 0.73 -14.72 4.79
C LEU A 145 0.60 -14.39 3.31
N ILE A 146 -0.63 -14.15 2.86
CA ILE A 146 -0.92 -13.81 1.48
C ILE A 146 -1.37 -12.36 1.42
N ASP A 147 -0.66 -11.56 0.63
CA ASP A 147 -1.11 -10.23 0.28
C ASP A 147 -2.18 -10.36 -0.80
N ALA A 148 -3.43 -10.12 -0.44
CA ALA A 148 -4.55 -10.29 -1.36
C ALA A 148 -4.50 -9.29 -2.52
N PHE A 149 -3.87 -8.14 -2.34
CA PHE A 149 -3.74 -7.11 -3.38
C PHE A 149 -2.71 -7.48 -4.45
N THR A 150 -1.53 -7.97 -4.06
CA THR A 150 -0.46 -8.34 -5.01
C THR A 150 -0.51 -9.81 -5.40
N GLY A 151 -1.13 -10.66 -4.59
CA GLY A 151 -1.13 -12.11 -4.74
C GLY A 151 0.14 -12.80 -4.22
N GLU A 152 1.07 -12.05 -3.68
CA GLU A 152 2.33 -12.58 -3.15
C GLU A 152 2.12 -13.27 -1.80
N SER A 153 2.86 -14.34 -1.57
CA SER A 153 2.85 -15.07 -0.31
C SER A 153 4.21 -15.03 0.37
N SER A 154 4.19 -14.98 1.70
CA SER A 154 5.38 -14.99 2.55
C SER A 154 5.10 -15.76 3.85
N GLY A 155 6.12 -15.95 4.69
CA GLY A 155 5.92 -16.54 6.01
C GLY A 155 5.09 -15.62 6.92
N ALA A 156 4.17 -16.21 7.69
CA ALA A 156 3.29 -15.45 8.59
C ALA A 156 4.02 -14.76 9.75
N ALA A 157 5.25 -15.15 10.04
CA ALA A 157 6.06 -14.55 11.10
C ALA A 157 6.24 -13.03 10.96
N SER A 158 6.29 -12.52 9.72
CA SER A 158 6.42 -11.10 9.45
C SER A 158 5.19 -10.28 9.84
N LEU A 159 4.02 -10.90 9.93
CA LEU A 159 2.78 -10.22 10.32
C LEU A 159 2.47 -10.38 11.82
N ILE A 160 2.96 -11.42 12.46
CA ILE A 160 2.71 -11.67 13.88
C ILE A 160 3.21 -10.50 14.74
N GLU A 161 4.30 -9.85 14.34
CA GLU A 161 4.82 -8.65 15.00
C GLU A 161 3.84 -7.48 14.99
N PHE A 162 2.87 -7.45 14.08
CA PHE A 162 1.88 -6.39 13.96
C PHE A 162 0.52 -6.73 14.58
N ILE A 163 0.26 -8.01 14.84
CA ILE A 163 -1.02 -8.49 15.39
C ILE A 163 -0.98 -8.51 16.92
N ILE A 164 0.19 -8.61 17.48
CA ILE A 164 0.45 -8.53 18.91
C ILE A 164 0.81 -7.08 19.26
#